data_15465e1bc5dc866f79a92d090e2aafa8
#
_entry.id   15465e1bc5dc866f79a92d090e2aafa8
#
_cell.length_a   1.000
_cell.length_b   1.000
_cell.length_c   1.000
_cell.angle_alpha   90.00
_cell.angle_beta   90.00
_cell.angle_gamma   90.00
#
_symmetry.space_group_name_H-M   'P 1'
#
loop_
_entity.id
_entity.type
_entity.pdbx_description
1 polymer ?
#
loop_
_entity_poly.entity_id
_entity_poly.type
_entity_poly.pdbx_seq_one_letter_code
_entity_poly.pdbx_strand_id
1 'polypeptide(L)'
;HYGDPKEWLQKGDQWDTVMNYDAFMEPLTWFLTGMEKHSDEAKPQLKGSVKDFEDSMRHYMASFQTSQLLCAMNELSNHDHSRFMTRTNEKVGRAATLGTAAAEEGIKPAVFREAVVVQMTWPGAPTIYYGDEAGLCGFTDPDNRRTYPWGKEDIVLIDFHRDIIRIHKEHEALRTGSLMFLKGDDNLRGDDNLRGDDNLRGDNNLRGDDNLLCYARFNRREQFVVLVNNKEQERDVELEVWQCGIPKKAVLERVIISNETGYSLMPKQYEVADGVLKISLQKYSAVILMYDRSEN
;
A
#
# COMPACT_ATOMS: atom_id res chain seq x y z
N HIS A 1 13.39 -8.62 13.13
CA HIS A 1 12.37 -8.28 14.04
C HIS A 1 12.85 -8.07 15.49
N TYR A 2 13.91 -8.68 15.88
CA TYR A 2 14.36 -8.67 17.29
C TYR A 2 15.43 -7.62 17.57
N GLY A 3 15.34 -6.48 16.94
CA GLY A 3 16.24 -5.35 17.15
C GLY A 3 16.42 -4.52 15.88
N ASP A 4 16.98 -3.35 16.07
CA ASP A 4 17.32 -2.45 14.97
C ASP A 4 18.42 -3.09 14.12
N PRO A 5 18.21 -3.34 12.82
CA PRO A 5 19.21 -3.97 11.96
C PRO A 5 20.41 -3.07 11.63
N LYS A 6 20.42 -1.83 12.09
CA LYS A 6 21.46 -0.83 11.79
C LYS A 6 22.87 -1.33 11.99
N GLU A 7 23.14 -2.03 13.10
CA GLU A 7 24.48 -2.52 13.40
C GLU A 7 25.04 -3.45 12.30
N TRP A 8 24.15 -4.17 11.60
CA TRP A 8 24.50 -5.13 10.56
C TRP A 8 24.58 -4.52 9.15
N LEU A 9 23.94 -3.36 8.97
CA LEU A 9 23.77 -2.71 7.67
C LEU A 9 24.71 -1.50 7.48
N GLN A 10 25.00 -0.74 8.56
CA GLN A 10 25.59 0.60 8.46
C GLN A 10 26.96 0.65 7.78
N LYS A 11 27.79 -0.37 7.98
CA LYS A 11 29.16 -0.39 7.45
C LYS A 11 29.26 -1.01 6.06
N GLY A 12 28.21 -1.71 5.60
CA GLY A 12 28.24 -2.43 4.32
C GLY A 12 29.22 -3.59 4.26
N ASP A 13 29.64 -4.11 5.42
CA ASP A 13 30.64 -5.18 5.55
C ASP A 13 30.04 -6.51 6.02
N GLN A 14 28.71 -6.55 6.28
CA GLN A 14 28.01 -7.72 6.77
C GLN A 14 26.82 -8.06 5.88
N TRP A 15 25.69 -7.43 6.10
CA TRP A 15 24.47 -7.67 5.33
C TRP A 15 24.20 -6.52 4.34
N ASP A 16 23.72 -6.89 3.17
CA ASP A 16 23.31 -5.92 2.15
C ASP A 16 21.92 -5.36 2.47
N THR A 17 21.03 -6.18 3.04
CA THR A 17 19.67 -5.80 3.38
C THR A 17 19.03 -6.80 4.37
N VAL A 18 17.73 -6.62 4.63
CA VAL A 18 16.94 -7.45 5.55
C VAL A 18 15.53 -7.68 5.00
N MET A 19 14.80 -8.61 5.64
CA MET A 19 13.34 -8.69 5.54
C MET A 19 12.74 -7.42 6.12
N ASN A 20 11.96 -6.69 5.33
CA ASN A 20 11.52 -5.33 5.64
C ASN A 20 10.24 -5.31 6.49
N TYR A 21 10.37 -5.73 7.75
CA TYR A 21 9.21 -5.80 8.64
C TYR A 21 8.75 -4.42 9.08
N ASP A 22 9.66 -3.63 9.64
CA ASP A 22 9.30 -2.37 10.29
C ASP A 22 9.06 -1.23 9.28
N ALA A 23 9.83 -1.19 8.17
CA ALA A 23 9.68 -0.18 7.14
C ALA A 23 8.72 -0.60 6.00
N PHE A 24 7.98 -1.72 6.13
CA PHE A 24 7.00 -2.13 5.13
C PHE A 24 5.88 -3.01 5.70
N MET A 25 6.19 -4.27 6.10
CA MET A 25 5.16 -5.28 6.36
C MET A 25 4.21 -4.88 7.49
N GLU A 26 4.76 -4.49 8.63
CA GLU A 26 3.97 -4.19 9.83
C GLU A 26 3.11 -2.93 9.66
N PRO A 27 3.67 -1.77 9.18
CA PRO A 27 2.86 -0.59 8.93
C PRO A 27 1.76 -0.81 7.90
N LEU A 28 2.05 -1.49 6.80
CA LEU A 28 1.04 -1.78 5.79
C LEU A 28 -0.05 -2.73 6.31
N THR A 29 0.33 -3.70 7.13
CA THR A 29 -0.62 -4.63 7.75
C THR A 29 -1.63 -3.90 8.60
N TRP A 30 -1.19 -3.15 9.62
CA TRP A 30 -2.15 -2.50 10.50
C TRP A 30 -2.88 -1.34 9.82
N PHE A 31 -2.26 -0.66 8.86
CA PHE A 31 -2.93 0.40 8.09
C PHE A 31 -4.14 -0.13 7.31
N LEU A 32 -3.95 -1.22 6.56
CA LEU A 32 -5.02 -1.77 5.72
C LEU A 32 -6.01 -2.65 6.48
N THR A 33 -5.55 -3.39 7.48
CA THR A 33 -6.37 -4.42 8.13
C THR A 33 -6.70 -4.17 9.61
N GLY A 34 -5.97 -3.28 10.27
CA GLY A 34 -6.07 -3.12 11.73
C GLY A 34 -5.51 -4.29 12.52
N MET A 35 -4.69 -5.15 11.91
CA MET A 35 -4.09 -6.32 12.54
C MET A 35 -2.57 -6.15 12.65
N GLU A 36 -1.94 -6.84 13.61
CA GLU A 36 -0.50 -7.08 13.57
C GLU A 36 -0.18 -8.30 12.67
N LYS A 37 1.09 -8.50 12.34
CA LYS A 37 1.55 -9.47 11.33
C LYS A 37 1.30 -10.95 11.63
N HIS A 38 1.10 -11.34 12.90
CA HIS A 38 0.78 -12.72 13.30
C HIS A 38 -0.73 -12.99 13.41
N SER A 39 -1.57 -11.95 13.37
CA SER A 39 -2.99 -11.99 13.74
C SER A 39 -3.24 -12.32 15.23
N ASP A 40 -2.25 -12.14 16.08
CA ASP A 40 -2.38 -12.36 17.52
C ASP A 40 -3.03 -11.16 18.22
N GLU A 41 -2.99 -9.99 17.61
CA GLU A 41 -3.51 -8.74 18.18
C GLU A 41 -4.17 -7.87 17.11
N ALA A 42 -5.27 -7.22 17.48
CA ALA A 42 -5.88 -6.15 16.67
C ALA A 42 -5.32 -4.78 17.11
N LYS A 43 -5.08 -3.91 16.12
CA LYS A 43 -4.65 -2.51 16.30
C LYS A 43 -5.64 -1.56 15.63
N PRO A 44 -6.92 -1.56 16.05
CA PRO A 44 -7.97 -0.82 15.36
C PRO A 44 -7.73 0.69 15.32
N GLN A 45 -6.99 1.24 16.28
CA GLN A 45 -6.62 2.65 16.34
C GLN A 45 -5.64 3.08 15.23
N LEU A 46 -4.91 2.12 14.64
CA LEU A 46 -3.96 2.37 13.55
C LEU A 46 -4.56 2.11 12.17
N LYS A 47 -5.72 1.43 12.12
CA LYS A 47 -6.39 1.13 10.86
C LYS A 47 -6.80 2.42 10.15
N GLY A 48 -6.29 2.60 8.92
CA GLY A 48 -6.54 3.76 8.10
C GLY A 48 -5.84 5.04 8.54
N SER A 49 -5.10 5.06 9.65
CA SER A 49 -4.36 6.23 10.10
C SER A 49 -3.18 6.52 9.17
N VAL A 50 -3.40 7.43 8.21
CA VAL A 50 -2.37 7.84 7.25
C VAL A 50 -1.19 8.51 7.95
N LYS A 51 -1.48 9.29 8.99
CA LYS A 51 -0.43 9.97 9.77
C LYS A 51 0.50 8.96 10.43
N ASP A 52 -0.05 7.97 11.13
CA ASP A 52 0.77 6.97 11.82
C ASP A 52 1.53 6.10 10.81
N PHE A 53 0.91 5.80 9.66
CA PHE A 53 1.57 5.08 8.56
C PHE A 53 2.76 5.89 8.00
N GLU A 54 2.54 7.16 7.66
CA GLU A 54 3.59 8.04 7.13
C GLU A 54 4.73 8.21 8.13
N ASP A 55 4.43 8.50 9.38
CA ASP A 55 5.43 8.68 10.45
C ASP A 55 6.25 7.42 10.66
N SER A 56 5.60 6.26 10.71
CA SER A 56 6.24 4.95 10.86
C SER A 56 7.16 4.63 9.68
N MET A 57 6.64 4.78 8.45
CA MET A 57 7.43 4.54 7.24
C MET A 57 8.63 5.47 7.14
N ARG A 58 8.46 6.77 7.40
CA ARG A 58 9.57 7.73 7.40
C ARG A 58 10.62 7.39 8.43
N HIS A 59 10.19 7.04 9.64
CA HIS A 59 11.09 6.69 10.73
C HIS A 59 11.97 5.48 10.39
N TYR A 60 11.35 4.38 9.98
CA TYR A 60 12.08 3.14 9.72
C TYR A 60 12.86 3.17 8.40
N MET A 61 12.32 3.76 7.33
CA MET A 61 13.06 3.93 6.08
C MET A 61 14.34 4.77 6.25
N ALA A 62 14.33 5.77 7.15
CA ALA A 62 15.51 6.58 7.45
C ALA A 62 16.64 5.78 8.13
N SER A 63 16.38 4.57 8.58
CA SER A 63 17.39 3.67 9.15
C SER A 63 18.28 2.99 8.10
N PHE A 64 17.85 3.01 6.83
CA PHE A 64 18.57 2.39 5.72
C PHE A 64 19.38 3.41 4.92
N GLN A 65 20.51 2.98 4.37
CA GLN A 65 21.08 3.64 3.21
C GLN A 65 20.18 3.38 1.98
N THR A 66 20.16 4.27 1.00
CA THR A 66 19.27 4.16 -0.16
C THR A 66 19.44 2.82 -0.90
N SER A 67 20.69 2.36 -1.11
CA SER A 67 20.95 1.08 -1.77
C SER A 67 20.40 -0.11 -0.99
N GLN A 68 20.49 -0.08 0.33
CA GLN A 68 19.97 -1.14 1.21
C GLN A 68 18.44 -1.15 1.22
N LEU A 69 17.83 0.05 1.28
CA LEU A 69 16.38 0.18 1.21
C LEU A 69 15.82 -0.35 -0.10
N LEU A 70 16.46 -0.04 -1.23
CA LEU A 70 16.01 -0.52 -2.55
C LEU A 70 16.12 -2.04 -2.72
N CYS A 71 16.93 -2.72 -1.90
CA CYS A 71 17.05 -4.17 -1.87
C CYS A 71 16.25 -4.81 -0.73
N ALA A 72 15.66 -4.02 0.19
CA ALA A 72 14.91 -4.55 1.33
C ALA A 72 13.69 -5.34 0.87
N MET A 73 13.50 -6.53 1.44
CA MET A 73 12.46 -7.47 1.01
C MET A 73 11.09 -7.00 1.49
N ASN A 74 10.33 -6.38 0.60
CA ASN A 74 8.96 -5.95 0.85
C ASN A 74 8.01 -7.15 0.70
N GLU A 75 7.75 -7.82 1.80
CA GLU A 75 6.88 -9.00 1.89
C GLU A 75 5.51 -8.62 2.45
N LEU A 76 4.45 -9.21 1.89
CA LEU A 76 3.12 -9.19 2.51
C LEU A 76 2.95 -10.36 3.47
N SER A 77 3.46 -11.52 3.09
CA SER A 77 3.45 -12.75 3.88
C SER A 77 4.83 -13.40 3.86
N ASN A 78 5.12 -14.25 4.83
CA ASN A 78 6.30 -15.10 4.85
C ASN A 78 6.07 -16.37 5.69
N HIS A 79 7.13 -17.13 5.93
CA HIS A 79 7.07 -18.40 6.64
C HIS A 79 6.82 -18.32 8.15
N ASP A 80 6.90 -17.12 8.76
CA ASP A 80 6.69 -16.90 10.20
C ASP A 80 5.31 -16.30 10.51
N HIS A 81 4.78 -15.46 9.60
CA HIS A 81 3.61 -14.62 9.87
C HIS A 81 2.35 -15.19 9.23
N SER A 82 1.19 -14.75 9.69
CA SER A 82 -0.06 -15.07 9.00
C SER A 82 -0.03 -14.52 7.57
N ARG A 83 -0.73 -15.18 6.65
CA ARG A 83 -0.84 -14.67 5.29
C ARG A 83 -1.63 -13.37 5.24
N PHE A 84 -1.22 -12.43 4.40
CA PHE A 84 -1.88 -11.13 4.34
C PHE A 84 -3.36 -11.27 3.96
N MET A 85 -3.70 -12.17 3.04
CA MET A 85 -5.08 -12.47 2.70
C MET A 85 -5.91 -12.83 3.94
N THR A 86 -5.37 -13.67 4.84
CA THR A 86 -6.02 -14.02 6.12
C THR A 86 -6.17 -12.81 7.02
N ARG A 87 -5.15 -11.95 7.13
CA ARG A 87 -5.25 -10.72 7.97
C ARG A 87 -6.38 -9.79 7.55
N THR A 88 -6.81 -9.83 6.28
CA THR A 88 -7.94 -9.03 5.79
C THR A 88 -9.28 -9.40 6.42
N ASN A 89 -9.41 -10.59 7.04
CA ASN A 89 -10.62 -10.99 7.75
C ASN A 89 -10.75 -10.43 9.18
N GLU A 90 -9.67 -9.79 9.66
CA GLU A 90 -9.61 -9.10 10.96
C GLU A 90 -9.88 -10.01 12.19
N LYS A 91 -9.70 -11.33 12.04
CA LYS A 91 -9.86 -12.30 13.13
C LYS A 91 -8.58 -12.40 13.95
N VAL A 92 -8.70 -12.16 15.24
CA VAL A 92 -7.62 -12.35 16.21
C VAL A 92 -7.55 -13.81 16.65
N GLY A 93 -6.40 -14.45 16.48
CA GLY A 93 -6.14 -15.82 16.93
C GLY A 93 -5.32 -16.63 15.94
N ARG A 94 -5.20 -17.91 16.25
CA ARG A 94 -4.39 -18.88 15.50
C ARG A 94 -5.21 -20.10 15.09
N ALA A 95 -4.70 -20.91 14.17
CA ALA A 95 -5.36 -22.15 13.75
C ALA A 95 -5.64 -23.11 14.92
N ALA A 96 -4.81 -23.12 15.96
CA ALA A 96 -5.01 -23.94 17.15
C ALA A 96 -6.25 -23.54 17.98
N THR A 97 -6.66 -22.27 17.91
CA THR A 97 -7.82 -21.74 18.68
C THR A 97 -9.06 -21.57 17.82
N LEU A 98 -8.90 -21.21 16.55
CA LEU A 98 -10.00 -20.86 15.65
C LEU A 98 -10.33 -21.99 14.64
N GLY A 99 -9.41 -22.94 14.47
CA GLY A 99 -9.45 -23.92 13.38
C GLY A 99 -8.86 -23.34 12.08
N THR A 100 -8.32 -24.22 11.23
CA THR A 100 -7.63 -23.83 9.99
C THR A 100 -8.59 -23.21 8.97
N ALA A 101 -9.87 -23.60 8.95
CA ALA A 101 -10.88 -23.06 8.03
C ALA A 101 -11.16 -21.56 8.28
N ALA A 102 -11.06 -21.11 9.53
CA ALA A 102 -11.31 -19.70 9.88
C ALA A 102 -10.37 -18.72 9.19
N ALA A 103 -9.22 -19.18 8.69
CA ALA A 103 -8.26 -18.35 7.93
C ALA A 103 -8.82 -17.85 6.59
N GLU A 104 -9.82 -18.55 6.03
CA GLU A 104 -10.41 -18.23 4.72
C GLU A 104 -11.77 -17.53 4.86
N GLU A 105 -12.35 -17.50 6.06
CA GLU A 105 -13.67 -16.92 6.29
C GLU A 105 -13.61 -15.40 6.41
N GLY A 106 -14.39 -14.68 5.60
CA GLY A 106 -14.52 -13.22 5.66
C GLY A 106 -13.30 -12.45 5.13
N ILE A 107 -12.45 -13.11 4.35
CA ILE A 107 -11.33 -12.45 3.65
C ILE A 107 -11.83 -11.38 2.68
N LYS A 108 -11.02 -10.34 2.49
CA LYS A 108 -11.31 -9.21 1.60
C LYS A 108 -10.26 -9.13 0.47
N PRO A 109 -10.45 -9.82 -0.67
CA PRO A 109 -9.48 -9.82 -1.76
C PRO A 109 -9.19 -8.43 -2.35
N ALA A 110 -10.13 -7.47 -2.24
CA ALA A 110 -9.89 -6.09 -2.64
C ALA A 110 -8.79 -5.43 -1.80
N VAL A 111 -8.84 -5.58 -0.47
CA VAL A 111 -7.81 -5.06 0.46
C VAL A 111 -6.46 -5.74 0.21
N PHE A 112 -6.46 -7.03 -0.14
CA PHE A 112 -5.23 -7.72 -0.53
C PHE A 112 -4.64 -7.12 -1.82
N ARG A 113 -5.46 -6.82 -2.84
CA ARG A 113 -4.99 -6.14 -4.06
C ARG A 113 -4.46 -4.74 -3.79
N GLU A 114 -5.06 -3.98 -2.85
CA GLU A 114 -4.50 -2.71 -2.39
C GLU A 114 -3.08 -2.89 -1.83
N ALA A 115 -2.89 -3.91 -0.99
CA ALA A 115 -1.58 -4.22 -0.42
C ALA A 115 -0.55 -4.58 -1.51
N VAL A 116 -0.94 -5.37 -2.51
CA VAL A 116 -0.07 -5.74 -3.64
C VAL A 116 0.28 -4.51 -4.49
N VAL A 117 -0.66 -3.57 -4.71
CA VAL A 117 -0.35 -2.31 -5.40
C VAL A 117 0.72 -1.53 -4.64
N VAL A 118 0.58 -1.41 -3.33
CA VAL A 118 1.60 -0.75 -2.50
C VAL A 118 2.92 -1.54 -2.56
N GLN A 119 2.91 -2.86 -2.43
CA GLN A 119 4.11 -3.70 -2.52
C GLN A 119 4.91 -3.46 -3.80
N MET A 120 4.23 -3.40 -4.94
CA MET A 120 4.86 -3.25 -6.26
C MET A 120 5.25 -1.80 -6.60
N THR A 121 4.84 -0.83 -5.78
CA THR A 121 5.14 0.58 -6.03
C THR A 121 5.93 1.25 -4.91
N TRP A 122 6.10 0.61 -3.75
CA TRP A 122 6.88 1.13 -2.62
C TRP A 122 8.39 0.91 -2.82
N PRO A 123 9.28 1.80 -2.30
CA PRO A 123 10.73 1.56 -2.33
C PRO A 123 11.12 0.26 -1.64
N GLY A 124 11.86 -0.60 -2.35
CA GLY A 124 12.29 -1.91 -1.88
C GLY A 124 12.20 -2.97 -2.97
N ALA A 125 12.51 -4.21 -2.63
CA ALA A 125 12.39 -5.36 -3.52
C ALA A 125 11.09 -6.11 -3.24
N PRO A 126 10.06 -6.00 -4.09
CA PRO A 126 8.83 -6.77 -3.92
C PRO A 126 9.13 -8.27 -3.86
N THR A 127 8.75 -8.90 -2.75
CA THR A 127 9.03 -10.32 -2.50
C THR A 127 7.73 -11.05 -2.23
N ILE A 128 7.39 -12.02 -3.08
CA ILE A 128 6.16 -12.79 -3.00
C ILE A 128 6.42 -14.09 -2.27
N TYR A 129 5.70 -14.34 -1.17
CA TYR A 129 5.66 -15.64 -0.54
C TYR A 129 4.76 -16.57 -1.35
N TYR A 130 5.23 -17.77 -1.67
CA TYR A 130 4.51 -18.69 -2.55
C TYR A 130 3.05 -18.84 -2.17
N GLY A 131 2.16 -18.83 -3.14
CA GLY A 131 0.72 -19.01 -2.97
C GLY A 131 -0.04 -17.71 -2.64
N ASP A 132 0.62 -16.61 -2.26
CA ASP A 132 -0.06 -15.31 -2.11
C ASP A 132 -0.69 -14.90 -3.44
N GLU A 133 0.03 -15.11 -4.54
CA GLU A 133 -0.47 -14.86 -5.91
C GLU A 133 -1.67 -15.74 -6.29
N ALA A 134 -1.83 -16.88 -5.63
CA ALA A 134 -2.91 -17.83 -5.87
C ALA A 134 -4.06 -17.75 -4.85
N GLY A 135 -4.01 -16.77 -3.92
CA GLY A 135 -5.03 -16.54 -2.91
C GLY A 135 -4.93 -17.47 -1.69
N LEU A 136 -3.76 -18.08 -1.45
CA LEU A 136 -3.56 -18.99 -0.33
C LEU A 136 -3.69 -18.24 1.01
N CYS A 137 -4.51 -18.79 1.91
CA CYS A 137 -4.73 -18.31 3.26
C CYS A 137 -3.99 -19.19 4.29
N GLY A 138 -3.80 -18.65 5.50
CA GLY A 138 -3.23 -19.37 6.64
C GLY A 138 -2.92 -18.42 7.78
N PHE A 139 -3.19 -18.83 9.01
CA PHE A 139 -2.72 -18.15 10.22
C PHE A 139 -1.21 -18.29 10.34
N THR A 140 -0.60 -17.68 11.35
CA THR A 140 0.84 -17.74 11.60
C THR A 140 1.35 -19.19 11.66
N ASP A 141 2.67 -19.34 11.54
CA ASP A 141 3.35 -20.65 11.56
C ASP A 141 2.73 -21.62 12.58
N PRO A 142 2.46 -22.89 12.20
CA PRO A 142 2.77 -23.55 10.91
C PRO A 142 1.68 -23.45 9.84
N ASP A 143 0.51 -22.84 10.11
CA ASP A 143 -0.66 -22.86 9.22
C ASP A 143 -0.47 -22.03 7.93
N ASN A 144 0.41 -21.04 7.94
CA ASN A 144 0.80 -20.27 6.75
C ASN A 144 1.58 -21.08 5.70
N ARG A 145 2.13 -22.25 6.08
CA ARG A 145 2.93 -23.14 5.22
C ARG A 145 2.10 -24.24 4.56
N ARG A 146 0.84 -23.96 4.27
CA ARG A 146 -0.05 -24.87 3.53
C ARG A 146 0.54 -25.19 2.16
N THR A 147 0.17 -26.34 1.60
CA THR A 147 0.53 -26.71 0.22
C THR A 147 -0.03 -25.71 -0.77
N TYR A 148 0.70 -25.46 -1.86
CA TYR A 148 0.19 -24.66 -2.97
C TYR A 148 -1.13 -25.23 -3.50
N PRO A 149 -2.14 -24.41 -3.82
CA PRO A 149 -3.50 -24.87 -4.14
C PRO A 149 -3.62 -25.34 -5.60
N TRP A 150 -2.79 -26.33 -6.01
CA TRP A 150 -2.77 -26.86 -7.38
C TRP A 150 -4.17 -27.24 -7.89
N GLY A 151 -4.55 -26.65 -9.02
CA GLY A 151 -5.86 -26.85 -9.67
C GLY A 151 -7.02 -26.12 -8.99
N LYS A 152 -6.74 -25.25 -8.00
CA LYS A 152 -7.71 -24.41 -7.28
C LYS A 152 -7.20 -22.97 -7.10
N GLU A 153 -6.25 -22.57 -7.93
CA GLU A 153 -5.65 -21.24 -7.89
C GLU A 153 -6.68 -20.16 -8.24
N ASP A 154 -6.61 -19.01 -7.60
CA ASP A 154 -7.30 -17.82 -8.06
C ASP A 154 -6.57 -17.26 -9.30
N ILE A 155 -7.06 -17.64 -10.47
CA ILE A 155 -6.45 -17.25 -11.75
C ILE A 155 -6.51 -15.73 -11.97
N VAL A 156 -7.57 -15.07 -11.52
CA VAL A 156 -7.69 -13.60 -11.63
C VAL A 156 -6.62 -12.91 -10.80
N LEU A 157 -6.34 -13.43 -9.62
CA LEU A 157 -5.30 -12.91 -8.75
C LEU A 157 -3.88 -13.19 -9.31
N ILE A 158 -3.67 -14.35 -9.94
CA ILE A 158 -2.41 -14.67 -10.65
C ILE A 158 -2.20 -13.69 -11.81
N ASP A 159 -3.22 -13.45 -12.62
CA ASP A 159 -3.13 -12.51 -13.74
C ASP A 159 -2.88 -11.09 -13.25
N PHE A 160 -3.52 -10.67 -12.16
CA PHE A 160 -3.24 -9.39 -11.50
C PHE A 160 -1.78 -9.26 -11.08
N HIS A 161 -1.22 -10.29 -10.42
CA HIS A 161 0.19 -10.28 -10.02
C HIS A 161 1.13 -10.22 -11.23
N ARG A 162 0.82 -10.98 -12.29
CA ARG A 162 1.60 -10.96 -13.53
C ARG A 162 1.66 -9.56 -14.14
N ASP A 163 0.51 -8.91 -14.22
CA ASP A 163 0.41 -7.58 -14.83
C ASP A 163 1.09 -6.50 -13.99
N ILE A 164 0.87 -6.48 -12.68
CA ILE A 164 1.48 -5.45 -11.82
C ILE A 164 2.99 -5.67 -11.66
N ILE A 165 3.48 -6.91 -11.68
CA ILE A 165 4.92 -7.21 -11.73
C ILE A 165 5.53 -6.71 -13.04
N ARG A 166 4.84 -6.88 -14.16
CA ARG A 166 5.27 -6.34 -15.45
C ARG A 166 5.38 -4.82 -15.38
N ILE A 167 4.36 -4.12 -14.86
CA ILE A 167 4.38 -2.66 -14.65
C ILE A 167 5.58 -2.26 -13.79
N HIS A 168 5.81 -2.91 -12.64
CA HIS A 168 6.97 -2.64 -11.79
C HIS A 168 8.29 -2.78 -12.54
N LYS A 169 8.44 -3.83 -13.35
CA LYS A 169 9.69 -4.13 -14.08
C LYS A 169 9.93 -3.19 -15.26
N GLU A 170 8.91 -2.71 -15.93
CA GLU A 170 9.01 -1.83 -17.09
C GLU A 170 9.38 -0.39 -16.69
N HIS A 171 9.04 0.06 -15.47
CA HIS A 171 9.19 1.44 -15.06
C HIS A 171 10.29 1.65 -14.01
N GLU A 172 11.32 2.42 -14.39
CA GLU A 172 12.46 2.71 -13.51
C GLU A 172 12.03 3.50 -12.26
N ALA A 173 11.08 4.43 -12.39
CA ALA A 173 10.60 5.22 -11.27
C ALA A 173 9.97 4.36 -10.17
N LEU A 174 9.34 3.24 -10.50
CA LEU A 174 8.78 2.31 -9.51
C LEU A 174 9.87 1.50 -8.79
N ARG A 175 10.99 1.21 -9.48
CA ARG A 175 12.12 0.44 -8.92
C ARG A 175 13.05 1.29 -8.08
N THR A 176 13.50 2.42 -8.60
CA THR A 176 14.58 3.23 -8.01
C THR A 176 14.24 4.70 -7.85
N GLY A 177 13.03 5.12 -8.22
CA GLY A 177 12.60 6.51 -8.14
C GLY A 177 12.40 7.01 -6.70
N SER A 178 12.32 8.31 -6.56
CA SER A 178 11.99 8.98 -5.30
C SER A 178 10.58 8.68 -4.86
N LEU A 179 10.34 8.74 -3.56
CA LEU A 179 9.03 8.65 -2.92
C LEU A 179 8.63 10.01 -2.35
N MET A 180 7.37 10.39 -2.52
CA MET A 180 6.79 11.57 -1.88
C MET A 180 5.34 11.25 -1.48
N PHE A 181 4.98 11.47 -0.22
CA PHE A 181 3.58 11.46 0.19
C PHE A 181 2.86 12.68 -0.37
N LEU A 182 1.69 12.47 -0.92
CA LEU A 182 0.81 13.50 -1.43
C LEU A 182 -0.36 13.68 -0.46
N LYS A 183 -0.72 14.92 -0.18
CA LYS A 183 -1.88 15.21 0.66
C LYS A 183 -3.10 15.36 -0.23
N GLY A 184 -4.14 14.58 0.05
CA GLY A 184 -5.47 14.73 -0.54
C GLY A 184 -6.31 15.68 0.32
N ASP A 185 -7.08 16.54 -0.31
CA ASP A 185 -8.12 17.33 0.37
C ASP A 185 -9.49 16.69 0.07
N ASP A 186 -10.21 16.30 1.13
CA ASP A 186 -11.53 15.68 1.06
C ASP A 186 -12.66 16.74 1.12
N ASN A 187 -12.33 18.02 1.05
CA ASN A 187 -13.24 19.14 1.33
C ASN A 187 -14.28 19.45 0.23
N LEU A 188 -14.57 18.52 -0.70
CA LEU A 188 -15.50 18.78 -1.81
C LEU A 188 -16.96 18.40 -1.55
N ARG A 189 -17.32 17.85 -0.40
CA ARG A 189 -18.75 17.75 -0.01
C ARG A 189 -19.04 18.74 1.08
N GLY A 190 -19.51 19.91 0.62
CA GLY A 190 -19.84 21.04 1.47
C GLY A 190 -20.73 20.68 2.67
N ASP A 191 -20.23 21.08 3.80
CA ASP A 191 -21.09 21.60 4.86
C ASP A 191 -20.61 23.02 5.17
N ASP A 192 -21.12 23.98 4.41
CA ASP A 192 -20.81 25.42 4.55
C ASP A 192 -21.29 26.01 5.89
N ASN A 193 -21.68 25.17 6.87
CA ASN A 193 -22.30 25.60 8.11
C ASN A 193 -21.47 25.47 9.37
N LEU A 194 -20.17 25.13 9.30
CA LEU A 194 -19.32 25.07 10.49
C LEU A 194 -18.13 26.06 10.45
N ARG A 195 -18.37 27.27 9.96
CA ARG A 195 -17.52 28.42 10.29
C ARG A 195 -18.12 29.12 11.52
N GLY A 196 -17.72 28.62 12.69
CA GLY A 196 -18.13 29.24 13.95
C GLY A 196 -17.21 28.79 15.09
N ASP A 197 -16.36 29.73 15.52
CA ASP A 197 -15.58 29.81 16.75
C ASP A 197 -14.09 29.44 16.66
N ASP A 198 -13.29 30.48 16.37
CA ASP A 198 -11.81 30.51 16.39
C ASP A 198 -11.19 30.47 17.81
N ASN A 199 -11.84 29.96 18.83
CA ASN A 199 -11.38 30.05 20.23
C ASN A 199 -11.13 28.74 20.97
N LEU A 200 -10.95 27.61 20.27
CA LEU A 200 -10.45 26.38 20.91
C LEU A 200 -9.10 25.97 20.33
N ARG A 201 -8.06 26.73 20.68
CA ARG A 201 -6.67 26.29 20.62
C ARG A 201 -6.44 25.26 21.73
N GLY A 202 -6.78 24.02 21.46
CA GLY A 202 -6.46 22.84 22.25
C GLY A 202 -6.15 21.72 21.29
N ASP A 203 -4.90 21.26 21.26
CA ASP A 203 -4.40 20.06 20.62
C ASP A 203 -5.49 19.04 20.30
N ASN A 204 -5.94 19.00 19.04
CA ASN A 204 -6.41 17.77 18.41
C ASN A 204 -7.09 18.06 17.07
N ASN A 205 -6.73 17.26 16.06
CA ASN A 205 -7.46 17.02 14.81
C ASN A 205 -7.06 17.84 13.58
N LEU A 206 -5.81 17.73 13.20
CA LEU A 206 -5.51 17.46 11.80
C LEU A 206 -5.31 15.94 11.67
N ARG A 207 -6.35 15.17 11.91
CA ARG A 207 -6.42 13.82 11.38
C ARG A 207 -6.50 13.99 9.88
N GLY A 208 -5.39 13.72 9.19
CA GLY A 208 -5.41 13.53 7.75
C GLY A 208 -6.49 12.48 7.44
N ASP A 209 -7.07 12.57 6.25
CA ASP A 209 -8.19 11.75 5.86
C ASP A 209 -7.89 10.26 6.03
N ASP A 210 -8.50 9.67 7.05
CA ASP A 210 -8.31 8.27 7.40
C ASP A 210 -8.67 7.37 6.21
N ASN A 211 -7.84 6.34 5.96
CA ASN A 211 -7.99 5.35 4.88
C ASN A 211 -7.74 5.85 3.44
N LEU A 212 -7.20 7.04 3.23
CA LEU A 212 -6.76 7.50 1.92
C LEU A 212 -5.25 7.65 1.87
N LEU A 213 -4.56 6.66 1.31
CA LEU A 213 -3.11 6.75 1.11
C LEU A 213 -2.81 7.26 -0.30
N CYS A 214 -2.10 8.39 -0.39
CA CYS A 214 -1.67 8.98 -1.65
C CYS A 214 -0.17 9.25 -1.62
N TYR A 215 0.54 8.79 -2.65
CA TYR A 215 1.96 9.06 -2.81
C TYR A 215 2.38 9.06 -4.27
N ALA A 216 3.53 9.65 -4.54
CA ALA A 216 4.17 9.64 -5.85
C ALA A 216 5.46 8.81 -5.82
N ARG A 217 5.73 8.12 -6.93
CA ARG A 217 7.01 7.56 -7.29
C ARG A 217 7.49 8.27 -8.54
N PHE A 218 8.69 8.82 -8.53
CA PHE A 218 9.12 9.64 -9.66
C PHE A 218 10.63 9.65 -9.86
N ASN A 219 11.03 9.90 -11.08
CA ASN A 219 12.37 10.22 -11.51
C ASN A 219 12.31 11.39 -12.53
N ARG A 220 13.37 11.61 -13.29
CA ARG A 220 13.41 12.70 -14.28
C ARG A 220 12.51 12.46 -15.51
N ARG A 221 12.10 11.23 -15.78
CA ARG A 221 11.34 10.83 -16.97
C ARG A 221 9.90 10.48 -16.67
N GLU A 222 9.68 9.77 -15.59
CA GLU A 222 8.40 9.17 -15.23
C GLU A 222 7.90 9.70 -13.88
N GLN A 223 6.62 10.02 -13.77
CA GLN A 223 5.95 10.33 -12.52
C GLN A 223 4.72 9.45 -12.37
N PHE A 224 4.66 8.72 -11.28
CA PHE A 224 3.51 7.89 -10.89
C PHE A 224 2.82 8.49 -9.68
N VAL A 225 1.50 8.50 -9.72
CA VAL A 225 0.64 8.84 -8.58
C VAL A 225 -0.11 7.57 -8.21
N VAL A 226 0.06 7.14 -6.96
CA VAL A 226 -0.60 5.95 -6.39
C VAL A 226 -1.60 6.42 -5.35
N LEU A 227 -2.85 5.95 -5.51
CA LEU A 227 -3.95 6.27 -4.61
C LEU A 227 -4.57 4.97 -4.12
N VAL A 228 -4.78 4.86 -2.80
CA VAL A 228 -5.44 3.73 -2.16
C VAL A 228 -6.58 4.25 -1.30
N ASN A 229 -7.79 3.83 -1.59
CA ASN A 229 -8.99 4.12 -0.81
C ASN A 229 -9.44 2.86 -0.06
N ASN A 230 -8.96 2.67 1.16
CA ASN A 230 -9.31 1.54 2.01
C ASN A 230 -10.60 1.79 2.83
N LYS A 231 -11.61 2.40 2.19
CA LYS A 231 -12.96 2.61 2.75
C LYS A 231 -14.02 1.84 1.98
N GLU A 232 -15.11 1.52 2.67
CA GLU A 232 -16.32 0.92 2.10
C GLU A 232 -17.19 1.96 1.34
N GLN A 233 -16.64 3.12 1.03
CA GLN A 233 -17.32 4.21 0.36
C GLN A 233 -16.49 4.78 -0.78
N GLU A 234 -17.18 5.20 -1.83
CA GLU A 234 -16.56 6.01 -2.89
C GLU A 234 -16.23 7.38 -2.33
N ARG A 235 -15.17 7.99 -2.90
CA ARG A 235 -14.76 9.35 -2.52
C ARG A 235 -14.20 10.13 -3.68
N ASP A 236 -14.46 11.42 -3.69
CA ASP A 236 -13.80 12.37 -4.57
C ASP A 236 -12.57 12.93 -3.87
N VAL A 237 -11.47 13.01 -4.59
CA VAL A 237 -10.16 13.42 -4.07
C VAL A 237 -9.58 14.51 -4.94
N GLU A 238 -9.05 15.56 -4.33
CA GLU A 238 -8.19 16.56 -4.95
C GLU A 238 -6.75 16.41 -4.45
N LEU A 239 -5.79 16.34 -5.38
CA LEU A 239 -4.36 16.15 -5.06
C LEU A 239 -3.50 17.19 -5.74
N GLU A 240 -2.61 17.84 -4.99
CA GLU A 240 -1.55 18.68 -5.53
C GLU A 240 -0.41 17.82 -6.08
N VAL A 241 -0.49 17.45 -7.37
CA VAL A 241 0.48 16.57 -8.02
C VAL A 241 1.69 17.30 -8.61
N TRP A 242 1.66 18.63 -8.70
CA TRP A 242 2.79 19.42 -9.19
C TRP A 242 4.06 19.27 -8.35
N GLN A 243 3.91 18.91 -7.07
CA GLN A 243 5.02 18.75 -6.14
C GLN A 243 5.98 17.61 -6.54
N CYS A 244 5.50 16.58 -7.21
CA CYS A 244 6.33 15.47 -7.72
C CYS A 244 6.85 15.70 -9.14
N GLY A 245 6.70 16.93 -9.67
CA GLY A 245 7.23 17.33 -10.97
C GLY A 245 6.28 17.17 -12.14
N ILE A 246 4.99 16.87 -11.91
CA ILE A 246 3.94 16.90 -12.92
C ILE A 246 3.61 18.36 -13.24
N PRO A 247 3.54 18.77 -14.53
CA PRO A 247 3.20 20.14 -14.91
C PRO A 247 1.83 20.57 -14.38
N LYS A 248 1.67 21.89 -14.15
CA LYS A 248 0.38 22.44 -13.70
C LYS A 248 -0.78 22.20 -14.67
N LYS A 249 -0.48 21.98 -15.95
CA LYS A 249 -1.41 21.50 -16.97
C LYS A 249 -0.82 20.25 -17.60
N ALA A 250 -1.46 19.12 -17.37
CA ALA A 250 -1.00 17.81 -17.80
C ALA A 250 -2.19 16.84 -17.95
N VAL A 251 -1.94 15.70 -18.58
CA VAL A 251 -2.85 14.57 -18.61
C VAL A 251 -2.13 13.38 -18.01
N LEU A 252 -2.74 12.73 -17.04
CA LEU A 252 -2.28 11.47 -16.47
C LEU A 252 -3.04 10.32 -17.10
N GLU A 253 -2.36 9.23 -17.38
CA GLU A 253 -2.99 8.01 -17.85
C GLU A 253 -3.07 6.96 -16.72
N ARG A 254 -4.22 6.29 -16.60
CA ARG A 254 -4.38 5.18 -15.68
C ARG A 254 -3.66 3.95 -16.21
N VAL A 255 -2.69 3.45 -15.43
CA VAL A 255 -1.93 2.24 -15.72
C VAL A 255 -2.69 0.99 -15.24
N ILE A 256 -3.23 1.05 -14.03
CA ILE A 256 -4.03 -0.02 -13.43
C ILE A 256 -5.00 0.52 -12.39
N ILE A 257 -6.13 -0.14 -12.23
CA ILE A 257 -7.06 0.01 -11.12
C ILE A 257 -7.42 -1.36 -10.58
N SER A 258 -7.46 -1.50 -9.26
CA SER A 258 -8.10 -2.63 -8.56
C SER A 258 -9.24 -2.13 -7.68
N ASN A 259 -10.26 -2.98 -7.47
CA ASN A 259 -11.44 -2.70 -6.64
C ASN A 259 -12.07 -4.01 -6.14
N GLU A 260 -13.27 -3.97 -5.59
CA GLU A 260 -13.99 -5.17 -5.11
C GLU A 260 -14.27 -6.20 -6.21
N THR A 261 -14.48 -5.77 -7.44
CA THR A 261 -14.86 -6.68 -8.54
C THR A 261 -13.66 -7.29 -9.27
N GLY A 262 -12.44 -6.83 -8.98
CA GLY A 262 -11.22 -7.31 -9.63
C GLY A 262 -10.24 -6.19 -9.95
N TYR A 263 -9.68 -6.21 -11.16
CA TYR A 263 -8.76 -5.19 -11.64
C TYR A 263 -8.95 -4.90 -13.13
N SER A 264 -8.40 -3.79 -13.61
CA SER A 264 -8.45 -3.42 -15.02
C SER A 264 -7.20 -2.64 -15.45
N LEU A 265 -6.69 -2.98 -16.61
CA LEU A 265 -5.63 -2.26 -17.32
C LEU A 265 -6.17 -1.29 -18.38
N MET A 266 -7.50 -1.13 -18.47
CA MET A 266 -8.06 -0.21 -19.48
C MET A 266 -7.57 1.22 -19.19
N PRO A 267 -6.91 1.87 -20.16
CA PRO A 267 -6.44 3.23 -19.98
C PRO A 267 -7.62 4.19 -19.75
N LYS A 268 -7.41 5.19 -18.92
CA LYS A 268 -8.31 6.31 -18.73
C LYS A 268 -7.48 7.54 -18.45
N GLN A 269 -7.82 8.64 -19.11
CA GLN A 269 -7.12 9.90 -18.96
C GLN A 269 -7.77 10.74 -17.86
N TYR A 270 -6.91 11.48 -17.12
CA TYR A 270 -7.29 12.40 -16.08
C TYR A 270 -6.54 13.71 -16.28
N GLU A 271 -7.28 14.80 -16.36
CA GLU A 271 -6.70 16.13 -16.53
C GLU A 271 -6.17 16.68 -15.20
N VAL A 272 -5.01 17.32 -15.25
CA VAL A 272 -4.46 18.14 -14.19
C VAL A 272 -4.65 19.59 -14.57
N ALA A 273 -5.31 20.34 -13.72
CA ALA A 273 -5.55 21.77 -13.88
C ALA A 273 -4.93 22.52 -12.68
N ASP A 274 -4.15 23.56 -12.97
CA ASP A 274 -3.44 24.36 -11.96
C ASP A 274 -2.57 23.55 -10.97
N GLY A 275 -2.11 22.36 -11.43
CA GLY A 275 -1.30 21.46 -10.63
C GLY A 275 -2.11 20.52 -9.73
N VAL A 276 -3.43 20.54 -9.83
CA VAL A 276 -4.36 19.74 -9.05
C VAL A 276 -4.99 18.65 -9.92
N LEU A 277 -4.94 17.42 -9.45
CA LEU A 277 -5.66 16.27 -9.99
C LEU A 277 -6.97 16.11 -9.20
N LYS A 278 -8.10 15.99 -9.92
CA LYS A 278 -9.40 15.60 -9.36
C LYS A 278 -9.80 14.22 -9.82
N ILE A 279 -10.09 13.33 -8.88
CA ILE A 279 -10.40 11.93 -9.18
C ILE A 279 -11.43 11.37 -8.19
N SER A 280 -12.39 10.59 -8.73
CA SER A 280 -13.30 9.77 -7.93
C SER A 280 -12.72 8.37 -7.76
N LEU A 281 -12.54 7.93 -6.53
CA LEU A 281 -12.06 6.61 -6.15
C LEU A 281 -13.25 5.73 -5.72
N GLN A 282 -13.25 4.51 -6.22
CA GLN A 282 -14.21 3.50 -5.79
C GLN A 282 -13.89 3.02 -4.37
N LYS A 283 -14.85 2.37 -3.73
CA LYS A 283 -14.61 1.71 -2.44
C LYS A 283 -13.59 0.58 -2.59
N TYR A 284 -12.75 0.39 -1.58
CA TYR A 284 -11.69 -0.62 -1.55
C TYR A 284 -10.92 -0.69 -2.88
N SER A 285 -10.34 0.44 -3.29
CA SER A 285 -9.67 0.54 -4.57
C SER A 285 -8.26 1.10 -4.49
N ALA A 286 -7.40 0.60 -5.37
CA ALA A 286 -6.09 1.18 -5.61
C ALA A 286 -5.94 1.54 -7.08
N VAL A 287 -5.37 2.72 -7.36
CA VAL A 287 -5.18 3.27 -8.71
C VAL A 287 -3.73 3.71 -8.87
N ILE A 288 -3.14 3.34 -9.99
CA ILE A 288 -1.84 3.88 -10.43
C ILE A 288 -2.08 4.73 -11.67
N LEU A 289 -1.69 6.00 -11.58
CA LEU A 289 -1.67 6.96 -12.68
C LEU A 289 -0.23 7.27 -13.06
N MET A 290 0.02 7.52 -14.34
CA MET A 290 1.34 7.85 -14.88
C MET A 290 1.28 9.15 -15.69
N TYR A 291 2.32 9.96 -15.54
CA TYR A 291 2.68 11.02 -16.46
C TYR A 291 4.05 10.69 -17.07
N ASP A 292 4.09 10.54 -18.39
CA ASP A 292 5.31 10.30 -19.15
C ASP A 292 5.80 11.60 -19.80
N ARG A 293 7.01 12.02 -19.47
CA ARG A 293 7.64 13.21 -20.06
C ARG A 293 8.22 12.96 -21.45
N SER A 294 8.41 11.71 -21.84
CA SER A 294 9.02 11.39 -23.13
C SER A 294 8.06 11.65 -24.31
N GLU A 295 6.78 11.80 -24.03
CA GLU A 295 5.73 12.06 -25.02
C GLU A 295 5.40 13.55 -25.20
N ASN A 296 6.08 14.45 -24.46
CA ASN A 296 5.93 15.89 -24.54
C ASN A 296 7.32 16.54 -24.85
#